data_68d601bb98cf4f3e5b0e838a69a30c1f
#
_entry.id   68d601bb98cf4f3e5b0e838a69a30c1f
#
_cell.length_a   1.000
_cell.length_b   1.000
_cell.length_c   1.000
_cell.angle_alpha   90.00
_cell.angle_beta   90.00
_cell.angle_gamma   90.00
#
_symmetry.space_group_name_H-M   'P 1'
#
loop_
_entity.id
_entity.type
_entity.pdbx_description
1 polymer ?
#
loop_
_entity_poly.entity_id
_entity_poly.type
_entity_poly.pdbx_seq_one_letter_code
_entity_poly.pdbx_strand_id
1 'polypeptide(L)'
;MTDDDKGKALLENAYRLSTPEDNKAYYREFAETYDGDFAEALGFVYPETIARIYAEKAGSEDVPVADIGCGTGLVAEALGLPAAQVDGMDISAEMLERATAKALYGRTFEIDLTGDLAPISNGYGAVLSSGAFTHGHLGPDVLVSLLSIARSGALFVIGVNRAHYGDHGFDAALAGLANEGRITKPEVDEIRMYSKEGHDHSADIAFAVSFRTL
;
A
#
# COMPACT_ATOMS: atom_id res chain seq x y z
N MET A 1 -13.25 25.43 -10.64
CA MET A 1 -12.49 24.59 -9.70
C MET A 1 -11.33 24.07 -10.52
N THR A 2 -10.11 24.35 -10.14
CA THR A 2 -8.90 23.86 -10.82
C THR A 2 -8.71 22.37 -10.47
N ASP A 3 -7.90 21.64 -11.24
CA ASP A 3 -7.61 20.23 -10.93
C ASP A 3 -6.92 20.10 -9.56
N ASP A 4 -6.12 21.10 -9.19
CA ASP A 4 -5.50 21.25 -7.87
C ASP A 4 -6.54 21.39 -6.74
N ASP A 5 -7.63 22.15 -6.96
CA ASP A 5 -8.70 22.30 -5.98
C ASP A 5 -9.50 21.02 -5.79
N LYS A 6 -9.68 20.24 -6.86
CA LYS A 6 -10.34 18.92 -6.79
C LYS A 6 -9.48 17.91 -6.02
N GLY A 7 -8.19 17.82 -6.35
CA GLY A 7 -7.25 16.92 -5.68
C GLY A 7 -7.19 17.18 -4.17
N LYS A 8 -7.19 18.47 -3.75
CA LYS A 8 -7.23 18.83 -2.34
C LYS A 8 -8.51 18.39 -1.64
N ALA A 9 -9.67 18.61 -2.26
CA ALA A 9 -10.96 18.19 -1.69
C ALA A 9 -11.05 16.67 -1.55
N LEU A 10 -10.51 15.94 -2.52
CA LEU A 10 -10.46 14.49 -2.50
C LEU A 10 -9.54 13.99 -1.37
N LEU A 11 -8.38 14.60 -1.19
CA LEU A 11 -7.46 14.25 -0.11
C LEU A 11 -8.08 14.48 1.28
N GLU A 12 -8.70 15.65 1.52
CA GLU A 12 -9.38 15.93 2.77
C GLU A 12 -10.50 14.92 3.09
N ASN A 13 -11.24 14.49 2.09
CA ASN A 13 -12.28 13.48 2.28
C ASN A 13 -11.70 12.11 2.60
N ALA A 14 -10.60 11.70 1.94
CA ALA A 14 -9.91 10.44 2.24
C ALA A 14 -9.44 10.37 3.70
N TYR A 15 -8.95 11.47 4.27
CA TYR A 15 -8.52 11.54 5.68
C TYR A 15 -9.68 11.50 6.71
N ARG A 16 -10.93 11.60 6.28
CA ARG A 16 -12.12 11.52 7.15
C ARG A 16 -12.75 10.13 7.19
N LEU A 17 -12.25 9.20 6.37
CA LEU A 17 -12.76 7.84 6.33
C LEU A 17 -12.43 7.11 7.64
N SER A 18 -13.35 6.32 8.15
CA SER A 18 -13.22 5.67 9.45
C SER A 18 -13.57 4.18 9.47
N THR A 19 -14.22 3.69 8.42
CA THR A 19 -14.61 2.28 8.30
C THR A 19 -14.26 1.71 6.94
N PRO A 20 -14.11 0.37 6.80
CA PRO A 20 -13.93 -0.28 5.50
C PRO A 20 -15.04 0.04 4.49
N GLU A 21 -16.29 0.15 4.98
CA GLU A 21 -17.45 0.50 4.15
C GLU A 21 -17.36 1.93 3.62
N ASP A 22 -16.92 2.89 4.45
CA ASP A 22 -16.68 4.28 4.03
C ASP A 22 -15.61 4.33 2.94
N ASN A 23 -14.52 3.57 3.14
CA ASN A 23 -13.44 3.44 2.16
C ASN A 23 -13.95 2.89 0.84
N LYS A 24 -14.69 1.78 0.88
CA LYS A 24 -15.26 1.16 -0.32
C LYS A 24 -16.18 2.12 -1.08
N ALA A 25 -17.06 2.83 -0.37
CA ALA A 25 -17.98 3.80 -0.97
C ALA A 25 -17.23 4.99 -1.60
N TYR A 26 -16.23 5.53 -0.88
CA TYR A 26 -15.44 6.66 -1.33
C TYR A 26 -14.63 6.34 -2.58
N TYR A 27 -13.83 5.27 -2.55
CA TYR A 27 -12.98 4.89 -3.67
C TYR A 27 -13.76 4.40 -4.89
N ARG A 28 -15.00 3.94 -4.73
CA ARG A 28 -15.91 3.66 -5.85
C ARG A 28 -16.16 4.90 -6.71
N GLU A 29 -16.50 6.02 -6.09
CA GLU A 29 -16.78 7.27 -6.80
C GLU A 29 -15.51 7.89 -7.38
N PHE A 30 -14.38 7.59 -6.76
CA PHE A 30 -13.10 8.24 -7.04
C PHE A 30 -12.20 7.48 -8.02
N ALA A 31 -12.45 6.19 -8.26
CA ALA A 31 -11.59 5.35 -9.09
C ALA A 31 -11.32 5.91 -10.50
N GLU A 32 -12.30 6.61 -11.09
CA GLU A 32 -12.17 7.16 -12.45
C GLU A 32 -11.15 8.29 -12.57
N THR A 33 -10.99 9.08 -11.53
CA THR A 33 -10.19 10.31 -11.55
C THR A 33 -8.96 10.23 -10.64
N TYR A 34 -8.78 9.11 -9.94
CA TYR A 34 -7.70 8.94 -8.94
C TYR A 34 -6.32 9.25 -9.49
N ASP A 35 -5.96 8.71 -10.64
CA ASP A 35 -4.62 8.87 -11.20
C ASP A 35 -4.37 10.32 -11.65
N GLY A 36 -5.33 10.96 -12.32
CA GLY A 36 -5.20 12.32 -12.82
C GLY A 36 -5.48 13.40 -11.79
N ASP A 37 -6.72 13.40 -11.24
CA ASP A 37 -7.19 14.47 -10.35
C ASP A 37 -6.55 14.43 -8.95
N PHE A 38 -5.99 13.28 -8.53
CA PHE A 38 -5.31 13.13 -7.25
C PHE A 38 -3.81 12.90 -7.42
N ALA A 39 -3.38 11.76 -7.99
CA ALA A 39 -1.96 11.39 -7.97
C ALA A 39 -1.09 12.36 -8.77
N GLU A 40 -1.44 12.66 -10.02
CA GLU A 40 -0.69 13.61 -10.85
C GLU A 40 -0.86 15.04 -10.35
N ALA A 41 -2.08 15.45 -10.00
CA ALA A 41 -2.37 16.82 -9.56
C ALA A 41 -1.57 17.20 -8.31
N LEU A 42 -1.46 16.31 -7.32
CA LEU A 42 -0.75 16.55 -6.07
C LEU A 42 0.72 16.12 -6.09
N GLY A 43 1.17 15.44 -7.16
CA GLY A 43 2.52 14.87 -7.25
C GLY A 43 2.73 13.77 -6.20
N PHE A 44 1.82 12.80 -6.16
CA PHE A 44 1.85 11.68 -5.23
C PHE A 44 2.95 10.69 -5.61
N VAL A 45 4.14 10.85 -5.03
CA VAL A 45 5.36 10.05 -5.30
C VAL A 45 5.53 8.85 -4.37
N TYR A 46 4.55 8.58 -3.54
CA TYR A 46 4.60 7.51 -2.56
C TYR A 46 4.70 6.12 -3.19
N PRO A 47 3.90 5.76 -4.23
CA PRO A 47 4.00 4.46 -4.90
C PRO A 47 5.38 4.22 -5.52
N GLU A 48 5.93 5.23 -6.22
CA GLU A 48 7.26 5.14 -6.83
C GLU A 48 8.36 4.97 -5.76
N THR A 49 8.19 5.62 -4.60
CA THR A 49 9.15 5.49 -3.51
C THR A 49 9.16 4.08 -2.93
N ILE A 50 7.99 3.46 -2.72
CA ILE A 50 7.88 2.06 -2.28
C ILE A 50 8.49 1.11 -3.31
N ALA A 51 8.17 1.30 -4.60
CA ALA A 51 8.73 0.49 -5.68
C ALA A 51 10.25 0.62 -5.78
N ARG A 52 10.81 1.82 -5.58
CA ARG A 52 12.27 2.05 -5.56
C ARG A 52 12.93 1.35 -4.38
N ILE A 53 12.36 1.43 -3.17
CA ILE A 53 12.90 0.74 -1.99
C ILE A 53 12.88 -0.78 -2.20
N TYR A 54 11.79 -1.31 -2.80
CA TYR A 54 11.76 -2.71 -3.20
C TYR A 54 12.90 -3.03 -4.17
N ALA A 55 13.09 -2.28 -5.23
CA ALA A 55 14.14 -2.53 -6.22
C ALA A 55 15.56 -2.47 -5.62
N GLU A 56 15.79 -1.64 -4.60
CA GLU A 56 17.08 -1.54 -3.89
C GLU A 56 17.36 -2.75 -2.98
N LYS A 57 16.32 -3.39 -2.42
CA LYS A 57 16.42 -4.46 -1.42
C LYS A 57 16.13 -5.86 -1.98
N ALA A 58 15.45 -5.94 -3.13
CA ALA A 58 14.97 -7.20 -3.68
C ALA A 58 16.07 -7.97 -4.41
N GLY A 59 16.02 -9.30 -4.29
CA GLY A 59 16.74 -10.25 -5.12
C GLY A 59 15.82 -10.96 -6.11
N SER A 60 16.39 -11.84 -6.91
CA SER A 60 15.64 -12.63 -7.92
C SER A 60 14.51 -13.48 -7.33
N GLU A 61 14.61 -13.81 -6.06
CA GLU A 61 13.64 -14.65 -5.36
C GLU A 61 12.44 -13.84 -4.81
N ASP A 62 12.49 -12.50 -4.80
CA ASP A 62 11.44 -11.67 -4.19
C ASP A 62 10.24 -11.43 -5.13
N VAL A 63 9.93 -12.45 -5.91
CA VAL A 63 8.72 -12.59 -6.75
C VAL A 63 8.04 -13.92 -6.48
N PRO A 64 6.72 -14.08 -6.71
CA PRO A 64 5.77 -13.02 -7.07
C PRO A 64 5.56 -12.00 -5.96
N VAL A 65 5.13 -10.81 -6.33
CA VAL A 65 4.82 -9.68 -5.44
C VAL A 65 3.33 -9.63 -5.15
N ALA A 66 2.95 -9.45 -3.89
CA ALA A 66 1.61 -9.05 -3.50
C ALA A 66 1.56 -7.53 -3.28
N ASP A 67 0.75 -6.83 -4.05
CA ASP A 67 0.48 -5.39 -3.90
C ASP A 67 -0.80 -5.20 -3.07
N ILE A 68 -0.65 -4.74 -1.83
CA ILE A 68 -1.67 -4.68 -0.80
C ILE A 68 -2.33 -3.31 -0.76
N GLY A 69 -3.66 -3.26 -0.94
CA GLY A 69 -4.38 -2.01 -1.15
C GLY A 69 -3.93 -1.37 -2.45
N CYS A 70 -3.91 -2.14 -3.52
CA CYS A 70 -3.26 -1.77 -4.77
C CYS A 70 -3.95 -0.61 -5.50
N GLY A 71 -5.21 -0.30 -5.17
CA GLY A 71 -5.98 0.75 -5.82
C GLY A 71 -5.99 0.59 -7.34
N THR A 72 -5.62 1.65 -8.04
CA THR A 72 -5.52 1.69 -9.52
C THR A 72 -4.22 1.09 -10.07
N GLY A 73 -3.32 0.61 -9.19
CA GLY A 73 -2.09 -0.09 -9.59
C GLY A 73 -0.84 0.77 -9.71
N LEU A 74 -0.76 1.92 -9.04
CA LEU A 74 0.39 2.83 -9.15
C LEU A 74 1.72 2.19 -8.68
N VAL A 75 1.69 1.30 -7.65
CA VAL A 75 2.88 0.57 -7.22
C VAL A 75 3.33 -0.41 -8.32
N ALA A 76 2.42 -1.21 -8.86
CA ALA A 76 2.75 -2.16 -9.93
C ALA A 76 3.26 -1.47 -11.19
N GLU A 77 2.69 -0.31 -11.53
CA GLU A 77 3.16 0.54 -12.64
C GLU A 77 4.61 0.99 -12.42
N ALA A 78 4.91 1.49 -11.21
CA ALA A 78 6.25 1.93 -10.84
C ALA A 78 7.27 0.79 -10.74
N LEU A 79 6.85 -0.43 -10.38
CA LEU A 79 7.70 -1.63 -10.35
C LEU A 79 8.20 -2.01 -11.73
N GLY A 80 7.38 -1.86 -12.78
CA GLY A 80 7.74 -2.26 -14.13
C GLY A 80 8.02 -3.75 -14.30
N LEU A 81 7.56 -4.59 -13.38
CA LEU A 81 7.69 -6.05 -13.46
C LEU A 81 6.71 -6.65 -14.47
N PRO A 82 7.00 -7.83 -15.04
CA PRO A 82 6.01 -8.56 -15.82
C PRO A 82 4.74 -8.81 -14.99
N ALA A 83 3.56 -8.57 -15.58
CA ALA A 83 2.27 -8.73 -14.90
C ALA A 83 2.12 -10.09 -14.18
N ALA A 84 2.62 -11.18 -14.78
CA ALA A 84 2.59 -12.51 -14.18
C ALA A 84 3.38 -12.64 -12.85
N GLN A 85 4.16 -11.64 -12.49
CA GLN A 85 4.94 -11.59 -11.25
C GLN A 85 4.34 -10.68 -10.19
N VAL A 86 3.20 -10.04 -10.44
CA VAL A 86 2.55 -9.13 -9.48
C VAL A 86 1.07 -9.47 -9.40
N ASP A 87 0.57 -9.63 -8.20
CA ASP A 87 -0.87 -9.78 -7.93
C ASP A 87 -1.35 -8.58 -7.10
N GLY A 88 -2.52 -8.04 -7.45
CA GLY A 88 -3.12 -6.89 -6.76
C GLY A 88 -4.26 -7.30 -5.83
N MET A 89 -4.33 -6.69 -4.66
CA MET A 89 -5.37 -6.94 -3.65
C MET A 89 -5.98 -5.61 -3.20
N ASP A 90 -7.29 -5.48 -3.31
CA ASP A 90 -8.01 -4.28 -2.87
C ASP A 90 -9.44 -4.64 -2.45
N ILE A 91 -10.04 -3.80 -1.61
CA ILE A 91 -11.43 -3.96 -1.18
C ILE A 91 -12.42 -3.38 -2.21
N SER A 92 -11.97 -2.47 -3.09
CA SER A 92 -12.79 -1.80 -4.10
C SER A 92 -12.70 -2.52 -5.45
N ALA A 93 -13.83 -3.07 -5.89
CA ALA A 93 -13.96 -3.66 -7.23
C ALA A 93 -13.67 -2.64 -8.34
N GLU A 94 -14.10 -1.39 -8.15
CA GLU A 94 -13.94 -0.32 -9.13
C GLU A 94 -12.46 0.08 -9.30
N MET A 95 -11.70 0.12 -8.20
CA MET A 95 -10.24 0.30 -8.25
C MET A 95 -9.57 -0.85 -9.00
N LEU A 96 -9.95 -2.10 -8.70
CA LEU A 96 -9.42 -3.28 -9.37
C LEU A 96 -9.78 -3.34 -10.87
N GLU A 97 -10.94 -2.82 -11.28
CA GLU A 97 -11.29 -2.69 -12.70
C GLU A 97 -10.30 -1.77 -13.42
N ARG A 98 -9.93 -0.64 -12.81
CA ARG A 98 -8.92 0.28 -13.36
C ARG A 98 -7.53 -0.36 -13.42
N ALA A 99 -7.11 -1.01 -12.35
CA ALA A 99 -5.85 -1.73 -12.28
C ALA A 99 -5.76 -2.84 -13.34
N THR A 100 -6.84 -3.60 -13.51
CA THR A 100 -6.94 -4.67 -14.52
C THR A 100 -6.89 -4.11 -15.95
N ALA A 101 -7.54 -2.98 -16.21
CA ALA A 101 -7.49 -2.33 -17.52
C ALA A 101 -6.07 -1.89 -17.92
N LYS A 102 -5.19 -1.61 -16.95
CA LYS A 102 -3.77 -1.29 -17.19
C LYS A 102 -2.91 -2.53 -17.50
N ALA A 103 -3.46 -3.76 -17.33
CA ALA A 103 -2.76 -5.04 -17.54
C ALA A 103 -1.45 -5.18 -16.72
N LEU A 104 -1.43 -4.65 -15.50
CA LEU A 104 -0.26 -4.63 -14.60
C LEU A 104 -0.14 -5.88 -13.72
N TYR A 105 -1.22 -6.63 -13.55
CA TYR A 105 -1.32 -7.76 -12.63
C TYR A 105 -1.56 -9.08 -13.35
N GLY A 106 -0.98 -10.16 -12.83
CA GLY A 106 -1.32 -11.53 -13.21
C GLY A 106 -2.69 -11.93 -12.68
N ARG A 107 -3.00 -11.53 -11.46
CA ARG A 107 -4.30 -11.73 -10.81
C ARG A 107 -4.65 -10.51 -9.97
N THR A 108 -5.95 -10.25 -9.85
CA THR A 108 -6.49 -9.27 -8.91
C THR A 108 -7.50 -9.95 -7.98
N PHE A 109 -7.53 -9.53 -6.72
CA PHE A 109 -8.42 -10.08 -5.69
C PHE A 109 -9.20 -8.95 -5.03
N GLU A 110 -10.53 -8.97 -5.17
CA GLU A 110 -11.41 -8.15 -4.32
C GLU A 110 -11.48 -8.82 -2.94
N ILE A 111 -10.81 -8.24 -1.95
CA ILE A 111 -10.69 -8.83 -0.62
C ILE A 111 -10.56 -7.76 0.46
N ASP A 112 -11.26 -7.98 1.58
CA ASP A 112 -11.02 -7.26 2.82
C ASP A 112 -9.82 -7.85 3.53
N LEU A 113 -8.72 -7.08 3.59
CA LEU A 113 -7.45 -7.50 4.17
C LEU A 113 -7.48 -7.59 5.70
N THR A 114 -8.54 -7.09 6.34
CA THR A 114 -8.78 -7.29 7.79
C THR A 114 -9.44 -8.64 8.08
N GLY A 115 -9.93 -9.32 7.04
CA GLY A 115 -10.61 -10.61 7.13
C GLY A 115 -9.69 -11.82 6.96
N ASP A 116 -10.28 -12.92 6.51
CA ASP A 116 -9.57 -14.18 6.26
C ASP A 116 -8.86 -14.15 4.91
N LEU A 117 -7.53 -14.31 4.91
CA LEU A 117 -6.69 -14.39 3.73
C LEU A 117 -6.45 -15.82 3.23
N ALA A 118 -7.08 -16.83 3.81
CA ALA A 118 -6.94 -18.24 3.38
C ALA A 118 -7.21 -18.48 1.87
N PRO A 119 -8.07 -17.73 1.17
CA PRO A 119 -8.23 -17.85 -0.27
C PRO A 119 -6.99 -17.43 -1.08
N ILE A 120 -6.08 -16.67 -0.48
CA ILE A 120 -4.86 -16.18 -1.12
C ILE A 120 -3.75 -17.23 -0.98
N SER A 121 -3.01 -17.48 -2.06
CA SER A 121 -1.87 -18.41 -2.01
C SER A 121 -0.75 -17.91 -1.10
N ASN A 122 -0.06 -18.81 -0.40
CA ASN A 122 1.01 -18.52 0.55
C ASN A 122 2.42 -18.58 -0.09
N GLY A 123 2.60 -18.01 -1.26
CA GLY A 123 3.85 -18.15 -2.01
C GLY A 123 4.52 -16.85 -2.42
N TYR A 124 4.06 -15.70 -1.91
CA TYR A 124 4.63 -14.42 -2.32
C TYR A 124 6.05 -14.25 -1.81
N GLY A 125 6.94 -13.84 -2.73
CA GLY A 125 8.33 -13.50 -2.44
C GLY A 125 8.49 -12.10 -1.89
N ALA A 126 7.53 -11.22 -2.17
CA ALA A 126 7.44 -9.90 -1.55
C ALA A 126 6.00 -9.45 -1.32
N VAL A 127 5.83 -8.56 -0.34
CA VAL A 127 4.57 -7.89 0.00
C VAL A 127 4.83 -6.39 0.05
N LEU A 128 4.14 -5.65 -0.80
CA LEU A 128 4.27 -4.20 -0.91
C LEU A 128 2.95 -3.52 -0.58
N SER A 129 3.02 -2.29 -0.08
CA SER A 129 1.84 -1.45 0.10
C SER A 129 2.21 0.02 0.07
N SER A 130 1.41 0.83 -0.59
CA SER A 130 1.49 2.29 -0.59
C SER A 130 0.11 2.87 -0.32
N GLY A 131 -0.05 3.57 0.81
CA GLY A 131 -1.28 4.29 1.14
C GLY A 131 -2.39 3.47 1.82
N ALA A 132 -2.25 2.13 1.98
CA ALA A 132 -3.26 1.32 2.66
C ALA A 132 -3.14 1.35 4.19
N PHE A 133 -1.96 1.63 4.75
CA PHE A 133 -1.75 1.77 6.20
C PHE A 133 -1.86 3.23 6.63
N THR A 134 -3.08 3.71 6.71
CA THR A 134 -3.43 5.08 7.07
C THR A 134 -4.75 5.13 7.86
N HIS A 135 -5.16 6.32 8.29
CA HIS A 135 -6.37 6.52 9.09
C HIS A 135 -7.61 5.87 8.47
N GLY A 136 -8.34 5.10 9.27
CA GLY A 136 -9.56 4.42 8.84
C GLY A 136 -9.35 3.21 7.90
N HIS A 137 -8.09 2.81 7.64
CA HIS A 137 -7.74 1.68 6.78
C HIS A 137 -7.07 0.55 7.61
N LEU A 138 -5.89 0.08 7.17
CA LEU A 138 -5.22 -1.07 7.80
C LEU A 138 -4.41 -0.68 9.02
N GLY A 139 -4.58 -1.40 10.12
CA GLY A 139 -3.78 -1.31 11.33
C GLY A 139 -2.64 -2.34 11.38
N PRO A 140 -1.83 -2.34 12.45
CA PRO A 140 -0.69 -3.27 12.59
C PRO A 140 -1.12 -4.73 12.82
N ASP A 141 -2.34 -4.99 13.23
CA ASP A 141 -2.93 -6.33 13.39
C ASP A 141 -2.98 -7.11 12.08
N VAL A 142 -3.16 -6.42 10.96
CA VAL A 142 -3.15 -7.03 9.61
C VAL A 142 -1.78 -7.62 9.25
N LEU A 143 -0.68 -7.15 9.84
CA LEU A 143 0.66 -7.67 9.55
C LEU A 143 0.75 -9.19 9.76
N VAL A 144 0.10 -9.70 10.82
CA VAL A 144 0.10 -11.14 11.12
C VAL A 144 -0.57 -11.94 9.99
N SER A 145 -1.69 -11.46 9.47
CA SER A 145 -2.39 -12.10 8.34
C SER A 145 -1.56 -12.01 7.06
N LEU A 146 -0.90 -10.88 6.80
CA LEU A 146 -0.03 -10.72 5.63
C LEU A 146 1.20 -11.63 5.67
N LEU A 147 1.74 -11.95 6.86
CA LEU A 147 2.82 -12.94 6.96
C LEU A 147 2.37 -14.33 6.49
N SER A 148 1.08 -14.67 6.59
CA SER A 148 0.57 -15.98 6.20
C SER A 148 0.52 -16.21 4.68
N ILE A 149 0.47 -15.17 3.88
CA ILE A 149 0.50 -15.26 2.41
C ILE A 149 1.91 -15.21 1.82
N ALA A 150 2.89 -14.84 2.63
CA ALA A 150 4.29 -14.73 2.24
C ALA A 150 5.05 -16.03 2.53
N ARG A 151 6.01 -16.36 1.69
CA ARG A 151 6.95 -17.47 1.98
C ARG A 151 8.03 -17.03 2.98
N SER A 152 8.75 -17.98 3.57
CA SER A 152 9.94 -17.68 4.37
C SER A 152 10.99 -16.93 3.52
N GLY A 153 11.62 -15.91 4.09
CA GLY A 153 12.55 -15.01 3.44
C GLY A 153 11.91 -13.89 2.63
N ALA A 154 10.58 -13.83 2.51
CA ALA A 154 9.88 -12.81 1.71
C ALA A 154 10.17 -11.39 2.20
N LEU A 155 10.38 -10.48 1.28
CA LEU A 155 10.62 -9.07 1.55
C LEU A 155 9.29 -8.31 1.72
N PHE A 156 9.16 -7.59 2.82
CA PHE A 156 8.08 -6.63 3.04
C PHE A 156 8.60 -5.21 2.86
N VAL A 157 7.89 -4.38 2.10
CA VAL A 157 8.10 -2.93 2.02
C VAL A 157 6.73 -2.27 2.10
N ILE A 158 6.36 -1.83 3.28
CA ILE A 158 5.05 -1.23 3.54
C ILE A 158 5.19 0.23 3.94
N GLY A 159 4.42 1.06 3.28
CA GLY A 159 4.31 2.46 3.62
C GLY A 159 3.21 2.69 4.65
N VAL A 160 3.55 3.35 5.76
CA VAL A 160 2.62 3.68 6.84
C VAL A 160 2.60 5.18 7.06
N ASN A 161 1.41 5.81 7.04
CA ASN A 161 1.29 7.23 7.39
C ASN A 161 1.90 7.47 8.78
N ARG A 162 2.71 8.54 8.93
CA ARG A 162 3.48 8.80 10.16
C ARG A 162 2.60 8.96 11.40
N ALA A 163 1.49 9.69 11.30
CA ALA A 163 0.58 9.86 12.43
C ALA A 163 -0.07 8.53 12.80
N HIS A 164 -0.54 7.79 11.80
CA HIS A 164 -1.13 6.46 11.97
C HIS A 164 -0.14 5.46 12.60
N TYR A 165 1.12 5.50 12.20
CA TYR A 165 2.19 4.68 12.78
C TYR A 165 2.35 4.91 14.29
N GLY A 166 2.39 6.19 14.71
CA GLY A 166 2.50 6.57 16.12
C GLY A 166 1.25 6.22 16.94
N ASP A 167 0.08 6.51 16.39
CA ASP A 167 -1.20 6.41 17.12
C ASP A 167 -1.67 4.95 17.30
N HIS A 168 -1.26 4.03 16.42
CA HIS A 168 -1.75 2.66 16.40
C HIS A 168 -0.72 1.60 16.84
N GLY A 169 0.44 2.01 17.39
CA GLY A 169 1.38 1.09 18.03
C GLY A 169 2.13 0.15 17.09
N PHE A 170 2.44 0.60 15.86
CA PHE A 170 3.24 -0.18 14.90
C PHE A 170 4.60 -0.58 15.45
N ASP A 171 5.28 0.30 16.22
CA ASP A 171 6.56 -0.03 16.86
C ASP A 171 6.45 -1.27 17.74
N ALA A 172 5.42 -1.34 18.57
CA ALA A 172 5.22 -2.46 19.49
C ALA A 172 4.87 -3.75 18.75
N ALA A 173 4.03 -3.66 17.70
CA ALA A 173 3.64 -4.81 16.89
C ALA A 173 4.85 -5.38 16.13
N LEU A 174 5.63 -4.53 15.47
CA LEU A 174 6.83 -4.92 14.74
C LEU A 174 7.90 -5.50 15.66
N ALA A 175 8.13 -4.87 16.83
CA ALA A 175 9.06 -5.37 17.83
C ALA A 175 8.60 -6.74 18.40
N GLY A 176 7.30 -6.93 18.60
CA GLY A 176 6.71 -8.21 19.00
C GLY A 176 7.02 -9.32 18.01
N LEU A 177 6.72 -9.09 16.72
CA LEU A 177 6.99 -10.04 15.63
C LEU A 177 8.48 -10.38 15.50
N ALA A 178 9.36 -9.39 15.66
CA ALA A 178 10.80 -9.61 15.62
C ALA A 178 11.30 -10.42 16.83
N ASN A 179 10.79 -10.13 18.03
CA ASN A 179 11.14 -10.88 19.25
C ASN A 179 10.62 -12.33 19.22
N GLU A 180 9.52 -12.58 18.54
CA GLU A 180 8.99 -13.93 18.29
C GLU A 180 9.77 -14.69 17.22
N GLY A 181 10.73 -14.06 16.55
CA GLY A 181 11.51 -14.65 15.46
C GLY A 181 10.68 -14.88 14.19
N ARG A 182 9.63 -14.12 13.97
CA ARG A 182 8.78 -14.21 12.77
C ARG A 182 9.26 -13.33 11.62
N ILE A 183 9.94 -12.24 11.98
CA ILE A 183 10.51 -11.29 11.02
C ILE A 183 11.93 -10.89 11.44
N THR A 184 12.73 -10.40 10.51
CA THR A 184 14.00 -9.73 10.81
C THR A 184 13.73 -8.42 11.54
N LYS A 185 14.77 -7.82 12.12
CA LYS A 185 14.66 -6.47 12.69
C LYS A 185 14.16 -5.50 11.61
N PRO A 186 13.04 -4.79 11.82
CA PRO A 186 12.54 -3.82 10.84
C PRO A 186 13.49 -2.65 10.65
N GLU A 187 13.62 -2.19 9.42
CA GLU A 187 14.17 -0.89 9.07
C GLU A 187 13.00 0.07 8.82
N VAL A 188 13.10 1.29 9.32
CA VAL A 188 12.04 2.31 9.22
C VAL A 188 12.66 3.60 8.70
N ASP A 189 12.30 3.97 7.48
CA ASP A 189 12.82 5.15 6.80
C ASP A 189 11.71 6.20 6.63
N GLU A 190 12.00 7.46 6.95
CA GLU A 190 11.08 8.57 6.63
C GLU A 190 11.07 8.83 5.12
N ILE A 191 9.87 8.91 4.54
CA ILE A 191 9.68 9.19 3.13
C ILE A 191 8.61 10.26 2.92
N ARG A 192 8.76 11.06 1.86
CA ARG A 192 7.74 12.01 1.42
C ARG A 192 6.64 11.29 0.66
N MET A 193 5.41 11.73 0.87
CA MET A 193 4.25 11.25 0.12
C MET A 193 4.01 12.05 -1.16
N TYR A 194 4.36 13.34 -1.16
CA TYR A 194 4.11 14.29 -2.24
C TYR A 194 5.37 15.02 -2.66
N SER A 195 5.50 15.29 -3.95
CA SER A 195 6.60 16.10 -4.53
C SER A 195 6.21 17.56 -4.75
N LYS A 196 4.91 17.85 -4.92
CA LYS A 196 4.41 19.21 -5.11
C LYS A 196 4.13 19.89 -3.77
N GLU A 197 4.41 21.18 -3.73
CA GLU A 197 4.11 22.04 -2.59
C GLU A 197 2.81 22.85 -2.84
N GLY A 198 2.28 23.50 -1.80
CA GLY A 198 1.14 24.41 -1.94
C GLY A 198 -0.23 23.79 -1.68
N HIS A 199 -0.28 22.61 -1.09
CA HIS A 199 -1.48 22.00 -0.52
C HIS A 199 -1.22 21.61 0.95
N ASP A 200 -2.28 21.50 1.76
CA ASP A 200 -2.19 21.33 3.21
C ASP A 200 -1.44 20.07 3.64
N HIS A 201 -1.43 19.04 2.78
CA HIS A 201 -0.77 17.76 3.00
C HIS A 201 0.59 17.62 2.30
N SER A 202 1.11 18.69 1.68
CA SER A 202 2.40 18.64 0.95
C SER A 202 3.60 18.26 1.83
N ALA A 203 3.50 18.50 3.13
CA ALA A 203 4.50 18.15 4.13
C ALA A 203 4.26 16.79 4.79
N ASP A 204 3.22 16.05 4.39
CA ASP A 204 2.91 14.76 4.98
C ASP A 204 4.03 13.76 4.69
N ILE A 205 4.38 13.05 5.76
CA ILE A 205 5.44 12.05 5.79
C ILE A 205 4.81 10.69 6.05
N ALA A 206 5.35 9.67 5.40
CA ALA A 206 5.13 8.28 5.75
C ALA A 206 6.43 7.64 6.23
N PHE A 207 6.31 6.50 6.87
CA PHE A 207 7.41 5.58 7.11
C PHE A 207 7.35 4.44 6.09
N ALA A 208 8.46 4.20 5.40
CA ALA A 208 8.67 2.94 4.69
C ALA A 208 9.26 1.93 5.69
N VAL A 209 8.48 0.92 6.02
CA VAL A 209 8.89 -0.16 6.92
C VAL A 209 9.31 -1.34 6.07
N SER A 210 10.55 -1.80 6.21
CA SER A 210 11.05 -2.97 5.49
C SER A 210 11.61 -4.03 6.43
N PHE A 211 11.30 -5.29 6.14
CA PHE A 211 11.78 -6.47 6.87
C PHE A 211 11.63 -7.73 6.01
N ARG A 212 12.18 -8.86 6.48
CA ARG A 212 11.95 -10.16 5.87
C ARG A 212 11.25 -11.10 6.85
N THR A 213 10.42 -11.99 6.32
CA THR A 213 9.89 -13.14 7.09
C THR A 213 11.03 -14.11 7.42
N LEU A 214 10.92 -14.82 8.54
CA LEU A 214 11.90 -15.84 8.99
C LEU A 214 11.31 -17.25 8.91
#